data_217f12c6ceea1fe8f5e548d7d7fb4b60
#
_entry.id   217f12c6ceea1fe8f5e548d7d7fb4b60
#
_cell.length_a   1.000
_cell.length_b   1.000
_cell.length_c   1.000
_cell.angle_alpha   90.00
_cell.angle_beta   90.00
_cell.angle_gamma   90.00
#
_symmetry.space_group_name_H-M   'P 1'
#
loop_
_entity.id
_entity.type
_entity.pdbx_description
1 polymer ?
#
loop_
_entity_poly.entity_id
_entity_poly.type
_entity_poly.pdbx_seq_one_letter_code
_entity_poly.pdbx_strand_id
1 'polypeptide(L)'
;MTTYHIQYNMMTRGLQTDRPSINIPLLSRGNRMTTVQPITYKYVSTKEYVDAFPCAYRQWRADSHCNTIHGYAFSMKFYFGTNDLDARNWAMDYGGLRELKKMLEDQFDHTLLVAEDDPELDIYKELQARKLAKLTVLPKLGCEGLSDQLYKFVNGVYIPDMLGQSEADRLWCFRVEVRETQANMAYREGHREWNEDLFA
;
A
#
# COMPACT_ATOMS: atom_id res chain seq x y z
N MET A 1 10.57 22.32 -5.78
CA MET A 1 10.32 20.90 -6.12
C MET A 1 10.16 20.16 -4.80
N THR A 2 8.95 19.89 -4.40
CA THR A 2 8.63 19.25 -3.12
C THR A 2 8.72 17.75 -3.33
N THR A 3 9.75 17.13 -2.75
CA THR A 3 9.95 15.69 -2.80
C THR A 3 8.94 15.07 -1.83
N TYR A 4 7.89 14.46 -2.34
CA TYR A 4 6.97 13.67 -1.53
C TYR A 4 7.63 12.33 -1.19
N HIS A 5 8.30 12.27 -0.04
CA HIS A 5 8.62 10.99 0.57
C HIS A 5 7.31 10.38 1.08
N ILE A 6 7.07 9.09 0.81
CA ILE A 6 6.06 8.30 1.52
C ILE A 6 6.59 8.05 2.95
N GLN A 7 7.07 9.07 3.60
CA GLN A 7 7.22 9.08 5.04
C GLN A 7 5.85 9.43 5.58
N TYR A 8 5.18 8.46 6.18
CA TYR A 8 4.01 8.67 7.00
C TYR A 8 4.40 9.57 8.17
N ASN A 9 4.40 10.88 7.97
CA ASN A 9 4.25 11.80 9.07
C ASN A 9 2.78 11.73 9.50
N MET A 10 2.49 10.78 10.38
CA MET A 10 1.29 10.86 11.21
C MET A 10 1.41 12.09 12.09
N MET A 11 1.04 13.26 11.56
CA MET A 11 0.64 14.36 12.41
C MET A 11 -0.66 13.92 13.10
N THR A 12 -0.51 13.41 14.30
CA THR A 12 -1.61 13.27 15.26
C THR A 12 -2.22 14.66 15.47
N ARG A 13 -3.25 14.98 14.71
CA ARG A 13 -4.19 16.02 15.12
C ARG A 13 -4.93 15.45 16.32
N GLY A 14 -4.59 15.95 17.50
CA GLY A 14 -5.32 15.68 18.74
C GLY A 14 -6.79 16.03 18.57
N LEU A 15 -7.60 15.06 18.30
CA LEU A 15 -9.04 15.11 18.50
C LEU A 15 -9.32 14.48 19.86
N GLN A 16 -9.51 15.36 20.83
CA GLN A 16 -10.07 15.03 22.11
C GLN A 16 -11.50 14.53 21.86
N THR A 17 -11.72 13.22 21.90
CA THR A 17 -13.06 12.63 21.79
C THR A 17 -13.51 12.23 23.19
N ASP A 18 -14.35 13.05 23.79
CA ASP A 18 -15.30 12.61 24.81
C ASP A 18 -16.27 11.63 24.15
N ARG A 19 -16.03 10.35 24.31
CA ARG A 19 -16.99 9.30 23.93
C ARG A 19 -17.79 8.90 25.15
N PRO A 20 -19.12 9.01 25.11
CA PRO A 20 -19.95 8.39 26.13
C PRO A 20 -19.88 6.87 26.02
N SER A 21 -19.67 6.21 27.14
CA SER A 21 -19.69 4.75 27.27
C SER A 21 -21.05 4.20 26.88
N ILE A 22 -21.13 3.55 25.72
CA ILE A 22 -22.32 2.82 25.30
C ILE A 22 -22.20 1.40 25.86
N ASN A 23 -23.06 1.08 26.83
CA ASN A 23 -23.29 -0.29 27.28
C ASN A 23 -23.96 -1.09 26.15
N ILE A 24 -23.21 -1.99 25.52
CA ILE A 24 -23.76 -2.94 24.55
C ILE A 24 -24.20 -4.19 25.31
N PRO A 25 -25.52 -4.56 25.29
CA PRO A 25 -25.96 -5.81 25.87
C PRO A 25 -25.36 -6.98 25.09
N LEU A 26 -24.77 -7.97 25.79
CA LEU A 26 -24.40 -9.25 25.20
C LEU A 26 -25.66 -9.94 24.63
N LEU A 27 -25.88 -9.87 23.35
CA LEU A 27 -26.86 -10.67 22.65
C LEU A 27 -26.28 -12.04 22.34
N SER A 28 -27.05 -13.07 22.75
CA SER A 28 -26.82 -14.51 22.59
C SER A 28 -26.35 -14.87 21.17
N ARG A 29 -25.37 -15.79 21.11
CA ARG A 29 -24.86 -16.42 19.90
C ARG A 29 -25.98 -17.14 19.13
N GLY A 30 -26.58 -16.43 18.18
CA GLY A 30 -27.26 -17.03 17.04
C GLY A 30 -26.24 -17.07 15.89
N ASN A 31 -25.94 -18.27 15.41
CA ASN A 31 -25.09 -18.52 14.25
C ASN A 31 -25.75 -17.90 13.00
N ARG A 32 -25.57 -16.61 12.75
CA ARG A 32 -25.83 -16.03 11.45
C ARG A 32 -24.55 -16.17 10.66
N MET A 33 -24.49 -17.15 9.77
CA MET A 33 -23.55 -17.13 8.66
C MET A 33 -23.79 -15.80 7.92
N THR A 34 -22.96 -14.80 8.20
CA THR A 34 -22.86 -13.64 7.33
C THR A 34 -22.22 -14.14 6.04
N THR A 35 -23.03 -14.38 5.02
CA THR A 35 -22.53 -14.55 3.66
C THR A 35 -21.84 -13.24 3.29
N VAL A 36 -20.51 -13.24 3.37
CA VAL A 36 -19.71 -12.14 2.83
C VAL A 36 -19.98 -12.15 1.32
N GLN A 37 -20.76 -11.18 0.86
CA GLN A 37 -21.00 -11.02 -0.57
C GLN A 37 -19.66 -10.70 -1.24
N PRO A 38 -19.29 -11.37 -2.33
CA PRO A 38 -18.06 -11.04 -3.04
C PRO A 38 -18.12 -9.58 -3.49
N ILE A 39 -17.02 -8.86 -3.31
CA ILE A 39 -16.86 -7.49 -3.82
C ILE A 39 -16.95 -7.56 -5.34
N THR A 40 -18.00 -6.97 -5.90
CA THR A 40 -18.18 -6.91 -7.34
C THR A 40 -18.26 -5.47 -7.79
N TYR A 41 -17.27 -5.06 -8.57
CA TYR A 41 -17.35 -3.83 -9.36
C TYR A 41 -17.87 -4.15 -10.74
N LYS A 42 -18.72 -3.28 -11.28
CA LYS A 42 -19.25 -3.42 -12.62
C LYS A 42 -18.15 -3.29 -13.67
N TYR A 43 -17.16 -2.44 -13.42
CA TYR A 43 -16.00 -2.20 -14.28
C TYR A 43 -14.70 -2.28 -13.47
N VAL A 44 -13.71 -2.91 -14.05
CA VAL A 44 -12.37 -3.04 -13.46
C VAL A 44 -11.32 -2.65 -14.49
N SER A 45 -10.38 -1.81 -14.07
CA SER A 45 -9.17 -1.50 -14.83
C SER A 45 -7.95 -1.91 -14.00
N THR A 46 -6.89 -2.37 -14.66
CA THR A 46 -5.66 -2.74 -13.98
C THR A 46 -4.46 -1.99 -14.55
N LYS A 47 -3.51 -1.68 -13.70
CA LYS A 47 -2.20 -1.16 -14.08
C LYS A 47 -1.12 -2.01 -13.44
N GLU A 48 -0.19 -2.49 -14.26
CA GLU A 48 0.93 -3.31 -13.82
C GLU A 48 2.25 -2.66 -14.23
N TYR A 49 3.21 -2.71 -13.33
CA TYR A 49 4.61 -2.34 -13.52
C TYR A 49 5.43 -3.62 -13.34
N VAL A 50 5.84 -4.24 -14.44
CA VAL A 50 6.51 -5.55 -14.44
C VAL A 50 8.00 -5.35 -14.27
N ASP A 51 8.60 -6.05 -13.27
CA ASP A 51 10.03 -6.02 -12.95
C ASP A 51 10.64 -4.60 -12.95
N ALA A 52 9.82 -3.63 -12.52
CA ALA A 52 10.09 -2.21 -12.70
C ALA A 52 10.91 -1.59 -11.56
N PHE A 53 11.02 -2.27 -10.41
CA PHE A 53 11.58 -1.71 -9.18
C PHE A 53 12.68 -2.61 -8.61
N PRO A 54 13.90 -2.63 -9.21
CA PRO A 54 15.03 -3.36 -8.65
C PRO A 54 15.41 -2.76 -7.30
N CYS A 55 15.40 -3.59 -6.27
CA CYS A 55 15.73 -3.21 -4.91
C CYS A 55 16.38 -4.34 -4.15
N ALA A 56 16.88 -4.06 -2.96
CA ALA A 56 17.39 -5.06 -2.04
C ALA A 56 16.76 -4.86 -0.66
N TYR A 57 16.58 -5.94 0.09
CA TYR A 57 16.12 -5.89 1.47
C TYR A 57 16.45 -7.20 2.20
N ARG A 58 16.16 -7.26 3.50
CA ARG A 58 16.15 -8.49 4.29
C ARG A 58 14.90 -8.57 5.16
N GLN A 59 14.50 -9.79 5.45
CA GLN A 59 13.52 -10.07 6.51
C GLN A 59 14.25 -10.41 7.79
N TRP A 60 14.62 -9.41 8.57
CA TRP A 60 15.53 -9.57 9.70
C TRP A 60 15.03 -10.54 10.80
N ARG A 61 13.71 -10.76 10.88
CA ARG A 61 13.10 -11.75 11.79
C ARG A 61 13.05 -13.17 11.22
N ALA A 62 13.42 -13.38 9.97
CA ALA A 62 13.36 -14.71 9.37
C ALA A 62 14.46 -15.61 9.91
N ASP A 63 14.11 -16.85 10.23
CA ASP A 63 15.06 -17.91 10.54
C ASP A 63 15.42 -18.69 9.26
N SER A 64 15.94 -17.98 8.26
CA SER A 64 16.28 -18.51 6.94
C SER A 64 17.25 -17.58 6.22
N HIS A 65 17.64 -17.95 4.98
CA HIS A 65 18.48 -17.12 4.11
C HIS A 65 17.86 -15.73 3.83
N CYS A 66 16.54 -15.55 4.02
CA CYS A 66 15.89 -14.26 3.88
C CYS A 66 16.32 -13.23 4.93
N ASN A 67 17.00 -13.65 6.01
CA ASN A 67 17.60 -12.72 6.98
C ASN A 67 18.83 -11.98 6.45
N THR A 68 19.45 -12.43 5.38
CA THR A 68 20.55 -11.71 4.71
C THR A 68 19.99 -10.78 3.64
N ILE A 69 20.71 -9.67 3.35
CA ILE A 69 20.32 -8.77 2.27
C ILE A 69 20.35 -9.53 0.94
N HIS A 70 19.25 -9.46 0.21
CA HIS A 70 19.10 -10.05 -1.11
C HIS A 70 18.24 -9.14 -1.99
N GLY A 71 18.29 -9.33 -3.31
CA GLY A 71 17.67 -8.43 -4.27
C GLY A 71 16.57 -9.07 -5.10
N TYR A 72 15.59 -8.26 -5.47
CA TYR A 72 14.53 -8.56 -6.42
C TYR A 72 14.28 -7.38 -7.35
N ALA A 73 13.59 -7.63 -8.45
CA ALA A 73 12.94 -6.58 -9.24
C ALA A 73 11.43 -6.69 -9.01
N PHE A 74 10.89 -5.90 -8.10
CA PHE A 74 9.47 -5.97 -7.78
C PHE A 74 8.59 -5.62 -8.97
N SER A 75 7.55 -6.45 -9.17
CA SER A 75 6.39 -6.08 -9.98
C SER A 75 5.24 -5.66 -9.07
N MET A 76 4.54 -4.60 -9.44
CA MET A 76 3.41 -4.08 -8.68
C MET A 76 2.20 -3.95 -9.58
N LYS A 77 1.04 -4.48 -9.15
CA LYS A 77 -0.20 -4.43 -9.92
C LYS A 77 -1.33 -3.89 -9.08
N PHE A 78 -2.03 -2.92 -9.65
CA PHE A 78 -3.14 -2.21 -9.03
C PHE A 78 -4.43 -2.54 -9.78
N TYR A 79 -5.49 -2.84 -9.04
CA TYR A 79 -6.81 -3.17 -9.56
C TYR A 79 -7.81 -2.10 -9.10
N PHE A 80 -8.28 -1.32 -10.04
CA PHE A 80 -9.22 -0.23 -9.81
C PHE A 80 -10.63 -0.66 -10.20
N GLY A 81 -11.57 -0.54 -9.28
CA GLY A 81 -12.98 -0.89 -9.49
C GLY A 81 -13.88 0.34 -9.40
N THR A 82 -14.93 0.35 -10.22
CA THR A 82 -16.00 1.36 -10.18
C THR A 82 -17.33 0.77 -10.67
N ASN A 83 -18.43 1.36 -10.24
CA ASN A 83 -19.76 1.05 -10.78
C ASN A 83 -20.21 2.04 -11.85
N ASP A 84 -19.52 3.19 -11.96
CA ASP A 84 -19.83 4.28 -12.90
C ASP A 84 -18.58 4.65 -13.71
N LEU A 85 -18.71 4.63 -15.03
CA LEU A 85 -17.68 5.12 -15.94
C LEU A 85 -17.67 6.66 -15.96
N ASP A 86 -16.51 7.24 -16.28
CA ASP A 86 -16.42 8.69 -16.52
C ASP A 86 -17.05 9.10 -17.86
N ALA A 87 -17.04 10.38 -18.18
CA ALA A 87 -17.59 10.93 -19.41
C ALA A 87 -16.91 10.38 -20.70
N ARG A 88 -15.73 9.76 -20.57
CA ARG A 88 -14.97 9.12 -21.64
C ARG A 88 -15.24 7.62 -21.73
N ASN A 89 -16.12 7.08 -20.90
CA ASN A 89 -16.37 5.65 -20.69
C ASN A 89 -15.19 4.88 -20.12
N TRP A 90 -14.39 5.52 -19.24
CA TRP A 90 -13.25 4.88 -18.58
C TRP A 90 -13.56 4.60 -17.11
N ALA A 91 -13.12 3.43 -16.64
CA ALA A 91 -13.07 3.14 -15.22
C ALA A 91 -11.93 3.93 -14.56
N MET A 92 -10.75 3.96 -15.20
CA MET A 92 -9.56 4.65 -14.74
C MET A 92 -8.82 5.31 -15.90
N ASP A 93 -8.42 6.57 -15.74
CA ASP A 93 -7.49 7.23 -16.66
C ASP A 93 -6.05 6.82 -16.35
N TYR A 94 -5.44 5.98 -17.19
CA TYR A 94 -4.06 5.55 -17.01
C TYR A 94 -3.04 6.70 -17.08
N GLY A 95 -3.39 7.81 -17.72
CA GLY A 95 -2.58 9.03 -17.71
C GLY A 95 -2.41 9.61 -16.32
N GLY A 96 -3.43 9.49 -15.48
CA GLY A 96 -3.39 9.88 -14.08
C GLY A 96 -2.43 9.05 -13.21
N LEU A 97 -1.97 7.88 -13.67
CA LEU A 97 -1.04 7.02 -12.93
C LEU A 97 0.44 7.31 -13.17
N ARG A 98 0.79 8.35 -13.94
CA ARG A 98 2.19 8.72 -14.18
C ARG A 98 2.92 9.16 -12.93
N GLU A 99 2.26 9.95 -12.09
CA GLU A 99 2.84 10.40 -10.82
C GLU A 99 2.94 9.24 -9.82
N LEU A 100 1.99 8.30 -9.82
CA LEU A 100 2.10 7.07 -9.02
C LEU A 100 3.36 6.29 -9.42
N LYS A 101 3.60 6.09 -10.72
CA LYS A 101 4.82 5.42 -11.20
C LYS A 101 6.08 6.09 -10.68
N LYS A 102 6.15 7.42 -10.81
CA LYS A 102 7.29 8.20 -10.35
C LYS A 102 7.51 8.09 -8.83
N MET A 103 6.44 8.14 -8.04
CA MET A 103 6.52 7.94 -6.59
C MET A 103 7.04 6.53 -6.25
N LEU A 104 6.60 5.50 -6.98
CA LEU A 104 7.10 4.14 -6.80
C LEU A 104 8.58 4.01 -7.20
N GLU A 105 9.01 4.62 -8.32
CA GLU A 105 10.42 4.69 -8.72
C GLU A 105 11.26 5.40 -7.66
N ASP A 106 10.78 6.52 -7.13
CA ASP A 106 11.49 7.27 -6.08
C ASP A 106 11.65 6.46 -4.78
N GLN A 107 10.72 5.56 -4.48
CA GLN A 107 10.74 4.76 -3.25
C GLN A 107 11.50 3.45 -3.39
N PHE A 108 11.36 2.77 -4.52
CA PHE A 108 11.74 1.37 -4.67
C PHE A 108 12.86 1.14 -5.68
N ASP A 109 12.99 2.00 -6.71
CA ASP A 109 13.98 1.76 -7.76
C ASP A 109 15.41 2.03 -7.28
N HIS A 110 16.31 1.05 -7.46
CA HIS A 110 17.72 1.07 -7.01
C HIS A 110 17.88 1.40 -5.52
N THR A 111 17.02 0.84 -4.67
CA THR A 111 16.88 1.21 -3.26
C THR A 111 17.14 0.04 -2.33
N LEU A 112 17.80 0.31 -1.21
CA LEU A 112 17.84 -0.60 -0.07
C LEU A 112 16.64 -0.32 0.83
N LEU A 113 15.71 -1.28 0.91
CA LEU A 113 14.53 -1.20 1.76
C LEU A 113 14.86 -1.78 3.13
N VAL A 114 14.55 -1.05 4.19
CA VAL A 114 14.84 -1.47 5.57
C VAL A 114 13.60 -1.31 6.43
N ALA A 115 13.33 -2.31 7.26
CA ALA A 115 12.25 -2.20 8.25
C ALA A 115 12.64 -1.16 9.33
N GLU A 116 11.68 -0.34 9.76
CA GLU A 116 11.93 0.69 10.79
C GLU A 116 12.40 0.12 12.13
N ASP A 117 12.09 -1.15 12.40
CA ASP A 117 12.44 -1.89 13.59
C ASP A 117 13.61 -2.89 13.37
N ASP A 118 14.35 -2.76 12.27
CA ASP A 118 15.54 -3.56 12.03
C ASP A 118 16.64 -3.16 13.02
N PRO A 119 17.20 -4.11 13.80
CA PRO A 119 18.22 -3.80 14.80
C PRO A 119 19.50 -3.18 14.21
N GLU A 120 19.75 -3.38 12.90
CA GLU A 120 20.91 -2.84 12.20
C GLU A 120 20.60 -1.55 11.42
N LEU A 121 19.47 -0.89 11.72
CA LEU A 121 19.03 0.32 11.00
C LEU A 121 20.10 1.41 10.93
N ASP A 122 20.92 1.56 11.98
CA ASP A 122 21.95 2.59 12.00
C ASP A 122 23.11 2.31 11.04
N ILE A 123 23.44 1.03 10.78
CA ILE A 123 24.41 0.64 9.76
C ILE A 123 23.91 1.04 8.38
N TYR A 124 22.62 0.82 8.08
CA TYR A 124 22.04 1.21 6.80
C TYR A 124 22.00 2.72 6.60
N LYS A 125 21.71 3.49 7.67
CA LYS A 125 21.80 4.96 7.63
C LYS A 125 23.24 5.43 7.37
N GLU A 126 24.25 4.74 7.90
CA GLU A 126 25.65 5.05 7.59
C GLU A 126 25.99 4.79 6.12
N LEU A 127 25.49 3.70 5.52
CA LEU A 127 25.66 3.45 4.09
C LEU A 127 25.07 4.58 3.25
N GLN A 128 23.88 5.06 3.62
CA GLN A 128 23.26 6.21 2.96
C GLN A 128 24.09 7.50 3.13
N ALA A 129 24.57 7.78 4.35
CA ALA A 129 25.39 8.95 4.63
C ALA A 129 26.69 8.96 3.81
N ARG A 130 27.26 7.78 3.57
CA ARG A 130 28.42 7.57 2.69
C ARG A 130 28.08 7.53 1.19
N LYS A 131 26.81 7.66 0.83
CA LYS A 131 26.32 7.57 -0.57
C LYS A 131 26.58 6.19 -1.20
N LEU A 132 26.62 5.13 -0.42
CA LEU A 132 26.80 3.75 -0.87
C LEU A 132 25.47 3.04 -1.13
N ALA A 133 24.39 3.58 -0.58
CA ALA A 133 23.03 3.09 -0.80
C ALA A 133 22.03 4.25 -0.83
N LYS A 134 20.98 4.12 -1.61
CA LYS A 134 19.73 4.86 -1.46
C LYS A 134 18.88 4.06 -0.48
N LEU A 135 18.40 4.67 0.60
CA LEU A 135 17.69 4.00 1.68
C LEU A 135 16.23 4.43 1.71
N THR A 136 15.33 3.47 1.79
CA THR A 136 13.93 3.68 2.15
C THR A 136 13.59 2.86 3.38
N VAL A 137 13.17 3.55 4.45
CA VAL A 137 12.75 2.92 5.71
C VAL A 137 11.23 2.77 5.68
N LEU A 138 10.75 1.57 5.95
CA LEU A 138 9.33 1.20 5.86
C LEU A 138 8.86 0.49 7.14
N PRO A 139 7.60 0.65 7.55
CA PRO A 139 7.05 -0.03 8.73
C PRO A 139 7.11 -1.55 8.63
N LYS A 140 6.90 -2.10 7.42
CA LYS A 140 6.90 -3.54 7.14
C LYS A 140 7.52 -3.81 5.79
N LEU A 141 8.24 -4.92 5.67
CA LEU A 141 8.79 -5.42 4.41
C LEU A 141 8.12 -6.72 3.99
N GLY A 142 8.51 -7.21 2.81
CA GLY A 142 7.90 -8.38 2.16
C GLY A 142 6.68 -8.02 1.33
N CYS A 143 6.27 -8.93 0.47
CA CYS A 143 5.15 -8.71 -0.46
C CYS A 143 3.84 -8.31 0.25
N GLU A 144 3.55 -8.95 1.40
CA GLU A 144 2.37 -8.67 2.21
C GLU A 144 2.41 -7.26 2.82
N GLY A 145 3.54 -6.91 3.44
CA GLY A 145 3.72 -5.59 4.07
C GLY A 145 3.66 -4.45 3.05
N LEU A 146 4.31 -4.64 1.91
CA LEU A 146 4.33 -3.65 0.83
C LEU A 146 2.95 -3.51 0.16
N SER A 147 2.24 -4.63 -0.10
CA SER A 147 0.90 -4.58 -0.68
C SER A 147 -0.11 -3.86 0.22
N ASP A 148 -0.03 -4.05 1.54
CA ASP A 148 -0.89 -3.35 2.52
C ASP A 148 -0.59 -1.84 2.55
N GLN A 149 0.69 -1.45 2.60
CA GLN A 149 1.09 -0.05 2.60
C GLN A 149 0.69 0.67 1.31
N LEU A 150 0.91 0.04 0.16
CA LEU A 150 0.52 0.60 -1.14
C LEU A 150 -1.00 0.69 -1.30
N TYR A 151 -1.75 -0.30 -0.80
CA TYR A 151 -3.20 -0.27 -0.77
C TYR A 151 -3.73 0.93 0.03
N LYS A 152 -3.20 1.13 1.24
CA LYS A 152 -3.55 2.26 2.11
C LYS A 152 -3.18 3.60 1.46
N PHE A 153 -1.98 3.70 0.91
CA PHE A 153 -1.51 4.91 0.23
C PHE A 153 -2.37 5.28 -0.98
N VAL A 154 -2.67 4.32 -1.85
CA VAL A 154 -3.44 4.61 -3.07
C VAL A 154 -4.86 5.06 -2.75
N ASN A 155 -5.53 4.40 -1.81
CA ASN A 155 -6.91 4.74 -1.47
C ASN A 155 -7.02 5.94 -0.52
N GLY A 156 -6.09 6.10 0.43
CA GLY A 156 -6.15 7.14 1.44
C GLY A 156 -5.50 8.46 1.04
N VAL A 157 -4.58 8.42 0.06
CA VAL A 157 -3.80 9.61 -0.33
C VAL A 157 -3.85 9.84 -1.84
N TYR A 158 -3.42 8.83 -2.64
CA TYR A 158 -3.22 9.05 -4.07
C TYR A 158 -4.51 9.39 -4.81
N ILE A 159 -5.55 8.59 -4.63
CA ILE A 159 -6.83 8.84 -5.32
C ILE A 159 -7.45 10.17 -4.87
N PRO A 160 -7.66 10.45 -3.57
CA PRO A 160 -8.30 11.71 -3.17
C PRO A 160 -7.45 12.96 -3.46
N ASP A 161 -6.15 12.94 -3.22
CA ASP A 161 -5.31 14.13 -3.28
C ASP A 161 -4.75 14.40 -4.67
N MET A 162 -4.43 13.35 -5.44
CA MET A 162 -3.78 13.47 -6.74
C MET A 162 -4.74 13.32 -7.92
N LEU A 163 -5.76 12.48 -7.82
CA LEU A 163 -6.79 12.32 -8.85
C LEU A 163 -8.01 13.21 -8.56
N GLY A 164 -8.20 13.61 -7.32
CA GLY A 164 -9.25 14.51 -6.85
C GLY A 164 -10.51 13.81 -6.35
N GLN A 165 -11.34 14.57 -5.65
CA GLN A 165 -12.51 14.05 -4.94
C GLN A 165 -13.51 13.36 -5.85
N SER A 166 -13.73 13.84 -7.08
CA SER A 166 -14.64 13.20 -8.03
C SER A 166 -14.20 11.78 -8.40
N GLU A 167 -12.89 11.52 -8.49
CA GLU A 167 -12.38 10.17 -8.68
C GLU A 167 -12.50 9.36 -7.38
N ALA A 168 -12.20 9.95 -6.23
CA ALA A 168 -12.34 9.31 -4.93
C ALA A 168 -13.78 8.86 -4.64
N ASP A 169 -14.79 9.58 -5.13
CA ASP A 169 -16.20 9.23 -4.91
C ASP A 169 -16.65 8.00 -5.70
N ARG A 170 -16.04 7.71 -6.86
CA ARG A 170 -16.46 6.63 -7.76
C ARG A 170 -15.46 5.49 -7.90
N LEU A 171 -14.16 5.72 -7.69
CA LEU A 171 -13.08 4.79 -7.94
C LEU A 171 -12.53 4.23 -6.63
N TRP A 172 -12.16 2.95 -6.62
CA TRP A 172 -11.50 2.29 -5.50
C TRP A 172 -10.42 1.33 -5.99
N CYS A 173 -9.22 1.42 -5.42
CA CYS A 173 -8.20 0.41 -5.65
C CYS A 173 -8.47 -0.77 -4.72
N PHE A 174 -9.23 -1.78 -5.19
CA PHE A 174 -9.69 -2.87 -4.33
C PHE A 174 -8.65 -3.96 -4.11
N ARG A 175 -7.57 -3.99 -4.92
CA ARG A 175 -6.46 -4.94 -4.75
C ARG A 175 -5.15 -4.30 -5.21
N VAL A 176 -4.10 -4.56 -4.43
CA VAL A 176 -2.71 -4.28 -4.79
C VAL A 176 -1.91 -5.56 -4.64
N GLU A 177 -1.26 -5.99 -5.71
CA GLU A 177 -0.33 -7.11 -5.72
C GLU A 177 1.11 -6.60 -5.73
N VAL A 178 1.97 -7.26 -4.95
CA VAL A 178 3.43 -7.11 -4.99
C VAL A 178 4.04 -8.49 -5.25
N ARG A 179 4.96 -8.55 -6.18
CA ARG A 179 5.58 -9.78 -6.67
C ARG A 179 7.09 -9.65 -6.63
N GLU A 180 7.75 -10.59 -5.99
CA GLU A 180 9.22 -10.73 -5.95
C GLU A 180 9.77 -11.46 -7.16
N THR A 181 9.07 -12.53 -7.55
CA THR A 181 9.41 -13.40 -8.66
C THR A 181 8.12 -13.80 -9.39
N GLN A 182 8.24 -14.50 -10.51
CA GLN A 182 7.04 -15.02 -11.20
C GLN A 182 6.25 -16.03 -10.35
N ALA A 183 6.90 -16.67 -9.39
CA ALA A 183 6.28 -17.70 -8.54
C ALA A 183 5.74 -17.15 -7.22
N ASN A 184 6.32 -16.06 -6.69
CA ASN A 184 6.04 -15.56 -5.35
C ASN A 184 5.41 -14.17 -5.42
N MET A 185 4.21 -14.07 -4.90
CA MET A 185 3.48 -12.80 -4.81
C MET A 185 2.55 -12.80 -3.59
N ALA A 186 2.28 -11.63 -3.08
CA ALA A 186 1.19 -11.41 -2.14
C ALA A 186 0.32 -10.24 -2.59
N TYR A 187 -0.88 -10.15 -2.06
CA TYR A 187 -1.76 -9.02 -2.32
C TYR A 187 -2.54 -8.62 -1.08
N ARG A 188 -2.86 -7.34 -1.01
CA ARG A 188 -3.87 -6.77 -0.12
C ARG A 188 -5.13 -6.50 -0.91
N GLU A 189 -6.26 -7.03 -0.44
CA GLU A 189 -7.58 -6.80 -1.04
C GLU A 189 -8.52 -6.22 0.01
N GLY A 190 -9.40 -5.32 -0.41
CA GLY A 190 -10.41 -4.74 0.45
C GLY A 190 -11.43 -3.93 -0.33
N HIS A 191 -12.48 -3.52 0.36
CA HIS A 191 -13.58 -2.76 -0.22
C HIS A 191 -13.76 -1.45 0.53
N ARG A 192 -14.31 -0.44 -0.15
CA ARG A 192 -14.60 0.87 0.45
C ARG A 192 -15.41 0.78 1.74
N GLU A 193 -16.38 -0.13 1.79
CA GLU A 193 -17.25 -0.35 2.95
C GLU A 193 -16.54 -1.04 4.13
N TRP A 194 -15.34 -1.61 3.90
CA TRP A 194 -14.51 -2.23 4.94
C TRP A 194 -13.45 -1.29 5.49
N ASN A 195 -13.68 0.00 5.39
CA ASN A 195 -12.71 1.09 5.55
C ASN A 195 -12.24 1.35 6.97
N GLU A 196 -12.61 0.53 7.95
CA GLU A 196 -12.18 0.72 9.34
C GLU A 196 -10.66 0.65 9.52
N ASP A 197 -9.93 0.01 8.57
CA ASP A 197 -8.49 -0.25 8.67
C ASP A 197 -7.60 0.69 7.83
N LEU A 198 -8.14 1.60 7.03
CA LEU A 198 -7.28 2.47 6.19
C LEU A 198 -6.44 3.44 7.01
N PHE A 199 -6.88 3.76 8.22
CA PHE A 199 -6.28 4.78 9.08
C PHE A 199 -5.86 4.24 10.46
N ALA A 200 -5.94 2.92 10.67
CA ALA A 200 -5.51 2.26 11.89
C ALA A 200 -4.01 1.93 11.92
#